data_294fe13f9a0b865d12309c764710e73e
#
_entry.id   294fe13f9a0b865d12309c764710e73e
#
_cell.length_a   1.000
_cell.length_b   1.000
_cell.length_c   1.000
_cell.angle_alpha   90.00
_cell.angle_beta   90.00
_cell.angle_gamma   90.00
#
_symmetry.space_group_name_H-M   'P 1'
#
loop_
_entity.id
_entity.type
_entity.pdbx_description
1 polymer ?
#
loop_
_entity_poly.entity_id
_entity_poly.type
_entity_poly.pdbx_seq_one_letter_code
_entity_poly.pdbx_strand_id
1 'polypeptide(L)'
;MEERAEYLVETYADMILRLCRSYLREPSDAQDVCQTVFLKLLTKPRSFETPQHEKAYILKMAANACRDLLRSPWRRCGCPLEACTELPAPEREESGVWEAVGRLPPRYRAVIHLYYYEGYQAAEIGEILGLPLGTVHTRLARGRAKLREFLEEG
;
A
#
# COMPACT_ATOMS: atom_id res chain seq x y z
N MET A 1 -22.62 -11.14 -11.53
CA MET A 1 -22.17 -10.41 -10.34
C MET A 1 -21.30 -11.22 -9.43
N GLU A 2 -21.75 -12.38 -9.05
CA GLU A 2 -20.93 -13.23 -8.18
C GLU A 2 -19.63 -13.65 -8.79
N GLU A 3 -19.64 -13.98 -10.07
CA GLU A 3 -18.42 -14.36 -10.77
C GLU A 3 -17.41 -13.22 -10.81
N ARG A 4 -17.90 -12.02 -11.00
CA ARG A 4 -17.05 -10.84 -11.02
C ARG A 4 -16.43 -10.58 -9.63
N ALA A 5 -17.27 -10.74 -8.60
CA ALA A 5 -16.78 -10.56 -7.23
C ALA A 5 -15.72 -11.59 -6.88
N GLU A 6 -15.95 -12.85 -7.24
CA GLU A 6 -14.99 -13.90 -6.99
C GLU A 6 -13.68 -13.64 -7.71
N TYR A 7 -13.76 -13.25 -8.98
CA TYR A 7 -12.57 -12.94 -9.76
C TYR A 7 -11.75 -11.82 -9.11
N LEU A 8 -12.42 -10.74 -8.71
CA LEU A 8 -11.72 -9.61 -8.11
C LEU A 8 -11.07 -9.99 -6.79
N VAL A 9 -11.78 -10.72 -5.94
CA VAL A 9 -11.24 -11.13 -4.66
C VAL A 9 -10.07 -12.07 -4.85
N GLU A 10 -10.22 -13.11 -5.65
CA GLU A 10 -9.15 -14.07 -5.86
C GLU A 10 -7.91 -13.45 -6.50
N THR A 11 -8.11 -12.51 -7.41
CA THR A 11 -7.02 -11.92 -8.15
C THR A 11 -6.30 -10.83 -7.36
N TYR A 12 -7.06 -9.99 -6.66
CA TYR A 12 -6.51 -8.74 -6.14
C TYR A 12 -6.54 -8.56 -4.62
N ALA A 13 -7.23 -9.42 -3.88
CA ALA A 13 -7.36 -9.20 -2.44
C ALA A 13 -6.01 -9.11 -1.73
N ASP A 14 -5.14 -10.06 -2.00
CA ASP A 14 -3.82 -10.08 -1.35
C ASP A 14 -2.98 -8.88 -1.76
N MET A 15 -3.04 -8.51 -3.02
CA MET A 15 -2.31 -7.35 -3.54
C MET A 15 -2.76 -6.07 -2.85
N ILE A 16 -4.07 -5.88 -2.74
CA ILE A 16 -4.63 -4.69 -2.10
C ILE A 16 -4.24 -4.66 -0.63
N LEU A 17 -4.35 -5.79 0.06
CA LEU A 17 -3.97 -5.85 1.47
C LEU A 17 -2.50 -5.57 1.68
N ARG A 18 -1.64 -6.07 0.82
CA ARG A 18 -0.20 -5.79 0.93
C ARG A 18 0.08 -4.31 0.76
N LEU A 19 -0.54 -3.67 -0.23
CA LEU A 19 -0.37 -2.23 -0.42
C LEU A 19 -0.91 -1.46 0.77
N CYS A 20 -2.09 -1.82 1.24
CA CYS A 20 -2.68 -1.15 2.40
C CYS A 20 -1.79 -1.27 3.62
N ARG A 21 -1.16 -2.41 3.82
CA ARG A 21 -0.24 -2.60 4.94
C ARG A 21 1.03 -1.76 4.82
N SER A 22 1.40 -1.39 3.59
CA SER A 22 2.52 -0.48 3.43
C SER A 22 2.19 0.94 3.88
N TYR A 23 0.92 1.32 3.87
CA TYR A 23 0.46 2.62 4.34
C TYR A 23 -0.04 2.61 5.78
N LEU A 24 -0.74 1.54 6.16
CA LEU A 24 -1.52 1.51 7.39
C LEU A 24 -0.97 0.46 8.34
N ARG A 25 -0.84 0.82 9.60
CA ARG A 25 -0.31 -0.11 10.59
C ARG A 25 -1.37 -1.05 11.17
N GLU A 26 -2.61 -0.57 11.27
CA GLU A 26 -3.68 -1.37 11.83
C GLU A 26 -4.24 -2.34 10.80
N PRO A 27 -4.26 -3.66 11.08
CA PRO A 27 -4.85 -4.61 10.15
C PRO A 27 -6.32 -4.33 9.88
N SER A 28 -7.06 -3.84 10.87
CA SER A 28 -8.46 -3.53 10.68
C SER A 28 -8.64 -2.39 9.69
N ASP A 29 -7.76 -1.39 9.72
CA ASP A 29 -7.81 -0.30 8.75
C ASP A 29 -7.55 -0.81 7.34
N ALA A 30 -6.58 -1.70 7.19
CA ALA A 30 -6.27 -2.28 5.89
C ALA A 30 -7.46 -3.08 5.36
N GLN A 31 -8.12 -3.84 6.21
CA GLN A 31 -9.29 -4.59 5.82
C GLN A 31 -10.44 -3.66 5.42
N ASP A 32 -10.64 -2.58 6.15
CA ASP A 32 -11.67 -1.61 5.83
C ASP A 32 -11.44 -0.97 4.48
N VAL A 33 -10.21 -0.61 4.18
CA VAL A 33 -9.87 -0.05 2.87
C VAL A 33 -10.10 -1.09 1.78
N CYS A 34 -9.70 -2.32 2.02
CA CYS A 34 -9.87 -3.40 1.06
C CYS A 34 -11.37 -3.57 0.73
N GLN A 35 -12.21 -3.60 1.76
CA GLN A 35 -13.65 -3.70 1.57
C GLN A 35 -14.21 -2.50 0.79
N THR A 36 -13.74 -1.31 1.12
CA THR A 36 -14.18 -0.10 0.43
C THR A 36 -13.82 -0.17 -1.06
N VAL A 37 -12.61 -0.62 -1.37
CA VAL A 37 -12.18 -0.74 -2.76
C VAL A 37 -13.05 -1.75 -3.51
N PHE A 38 -13.28 -2.92 -2.92
CA PHE A 38 -14.11 -3.93 -3.57
C PHE A 38 -15.54 -3.45 -3.77
N LEU A 39 -16.09 -2.75 -2.77
CA LEU A 39 -17.43 -2.23 -2.88
C LEU A 39 -17.54 -1.24 -4.04
N LYS A 40 -16.55 -0.36 -4.19
CA LYS A 40 -16.53 0.59 -5.30
C LYS A 40 -16.41 -0.13 -6.65
N LEU A 41 -15.58 -1.14 -6.71
CA LEU A 41 -15.39 -1.89 -7.96
C LEU A 41 -16.65 -2.63 -8.37
N LEU A 42 -17.41 -3.13 -7.40
CA LEU A 42 -18.62 -3.87 -7.68
C LEU A 42 -19.82 -2.97 -7.97
N THR A 43 -19.88 -1.81 -7.34
CA THR A 43 -21.00 -0.89 -7.56
C THR A 43 -20.86 -0.06 -8.84
N LYS A 44 -19.62 0.15 -9.29
CA LYS A 44 -19.37 0.88 -10.53
C LYS A 44 -18.44 0.07 -11.41
N PRO A 45 -18.94 -0.98 -12.05
CA PRO A 45 -18.09 -1.82 -12.88
C PRO A 45 -17.47 -1.04 -14.02
N ARG A 46 -16.23 -1.35 -14.31
CA ARG A 46 -15.51 -0.76 -15.44
C ARG A 46 -14.88 -1.86 -16.27
N SER A 47 -14.75 -1.58 -17.54
CA SER A 47 -14.00 -2.47 -18.43
C SER A 47 -12.59 -1.92 -18.60
N PHE A 48 -11.64 -2.81 -18.69
CA PHE A 48 -10.24 -2.46 -18.89
C PHE A 48 -9.71 -3.16 -20.12
N GLU A 49 -8.85 -2.47 -20.84
CA GLU A 49 -8.27 -3.04 -22.05
C GLU A 49 -7.31 -4.19 -21.77
N THR A 50 -6.60 -4.10 -20.66
CA THR A 50 -5.64 -5.12 -20.29
C THR A 50 -5.71 -5.40 -18.80
N PRO A 51 -5.28 -6.61 -18.35
CA PRO A 51 -5.19 -6.88 -16.92
C PRO A 51 -4.22 -5.94 -16.21
N GLN A 52 -3.17 -5.49 -16.89
CA GLN A 52 -2.23 -4.55 -16.30
C GLN A 52 -2.89 -3.20 -15.99
N HIS A 53 -3.75 -2.74 -16.88
CA HIS A 53 -4.49 -1.50 -16.68
C HIS A 53 -5.46 -1.65 -15.50
N GLU A 54 -6.15 -2.76 -15.42
CA GLU A 54 -7.06 -3.06 -14.31
C GLU A 54 -6.29 -3.07 -12.99
N LYS A 55 -5.17 -3.75 -12.94
CA LYS A 55 -4.35 -3.83 -11.74
C LYS A 55 -3.88 -2.46 -11.28
N ALA A 56 -3.37 -1.65 -12.21
CA ALA A 56 -2.89 -0.31 -11.87
C ALA A 56 -4.02 0.58 -11.34
N TYR A 57 -5.19 0.48 -11.95
CA TYR A 57 -6.36 1.25 -11.52
C TYR A 57 -6.77 0.88 -10.08
N ILE A 58 -6.77 -0.42 -9.79
CA ILE A 58 -7.14 -0.90 -8.46
C ILE A 58 -6.11 -0.46 -7.43
N LEU A 59 -4.83 -0.55 -7.75
CA LEU A 59 -3.77 -0.08 -6.85
C LEU A 59 -3.89 1.42 -6.59
N LYS A 60 -4.20 2.19 -7.62
CA LYS A 60 -4.38 3.62 -7.46
C LYS A 60 -5.56 3.93 -6.53
N MET A 61 -6.66 3.21 -6.70
CA MET A 61 -7.83 3.37 -5.85
C MET A 61 -7.48 3.04 -4.39
N ALA A 62 -6.78 1.95 -4.18
CA ALA A 62 -6.38 1.53 -2.83
C ALA A 62 -5.42 2.52 -2.20
N ALA A 63 -4.43 3.00 -2.96
CA ALA A 63 -3.47 3.98 -2.44
C ALA A 63 -4.16 5.28 -2.07
N ASN A 64 -5.09 5.75 -2.90
CA ASN A 64 -5.83 6.97 -2.60
C ASN A 64 -6.65 6.82 -1.33
N ALA A 65 -7.31 5.66 -1.16
CA ALA A 65 -8.11 5.40 0.04
C ALA A 65 -7.22 5.38 1.30
N CYS A 66 -6.05 4.78 1.21
CA CYS A 66 -5.12 4.75 2.33
C CYS A 66 -4.64 6.15 2.70
N ARG A 67 -4.30 6.95 1.69
CA ARG A 67 -3.83 8.31 1.95
C ARG A 67 -4.93 9.18 2.54
N ASP A 68 -6.16 8.99 2.07
CA ASP A 68 -7.29 9.72 2.63
C ASP A 68 -7.50 9.37 4.09
N LEU A 69 -7.40 8.11 4.43
CA LEU A 69 -7.53 7.67 5.80
C LEU A 69 -6.42 8.26 6.68
N LEU A 70 -5.19 8.28 6.20
CA LEU A 70 -4.07 8.83 6.95
C LEU A 70 -4.19 10.33 7.18
N ARG A 71 -4.89 11.05 6.30
CA ARG A 71 -5.11 12.49 6.44
C ARG A 71 -6.33 12.82 7.29
N SER A 72 -7.14 11.82 7.60
CA SER A 72 -8.36 12.03 8.34
C SER A 72 -8.07 12.67 9.70
N PRO A 73 -8.75 13.76 10.06
CA PRO A 73 -8.56 14.37 11.38
C PRO A 73 -8.92 13.41 12.51
N TRP A 74 -9.89 12.56 12.27
CA TRP A 74 -10.32 11.59 13.25
C TRP A 74 -9.16 10.68 13.63
N ARG A 75 -8.43 10.22 12.63
CA ARG A 75 -7.30 9.32 12.85
C ARG A 75 -6.16 10.03 13.58
N ARG A 76 -5.91 11.30 13.25
CA ARG A 76 -4.84 12.07 13.90
C ARG A 76 -5.12 12.30 15.36
N CYS A 77 -6.39 12.50 15.71
CA CYS A 77 -6.75 12.86 17.09
C CYS A 77 -7.18 11.68 17.90
N GLY A 78 -7.62 10.63 17.27
CA GLY A 78 -8.33 9.59 17.96
C GLY A 78 -7.57 8.31 18.25
N CYS A 79 -6.34 8.18 17.81
CA CYS A 79 -5.63 6.94 18.02
C CYS A 79 -4.59 7.08 19.11
N PRO A 80 -4.87 6.56 20.30
CA PRO A 80 -3.83 6.53 21.33
C PRO A 80 -2.66 5.72 20.82
N LEU A 81 -1.49 6.20 21.10
CA LEU A 81 -0.27 5.49 20.70
C LEU A 81 -0.28 4.04 21.12
N GLU A 82 -0.88 3.76 22.24
CA GLU A 82 -0.95 2.41 22.74
C GLU A 82 -1.78 1.49 21.89
N ALA A 83 -2.80 2.00 21.25
CA ALA A 83 -3.64 1.17 20.41
C ALA A 83 -2.95 0.77 19.12
N CYS A 84 -1.89 1.47 18.77
CA CYS A 84 -1.18 1.20 17.53
C CYS A 84 0.01 0.30 17.71
N THR A 85 0.23 -0.20 18.92
CA THR A 85 1.52 -0.74 19.23
C THR A 85 1.76 -2.18 18.90
N GLU A 86 0.79 -2.93 18.60
CA GLU A 86 1.12 -4.32 18.47
C GLU A 86 0.48 -4.95 17.29
N LEU A 87 0.98 -4.58 16.14
CA LEU A 87 0.63 -5.37 14.99
C LEU A 87 1.43 -6.64 15.06
N PRO A 88 0.77 -7.79 15.05
CA PRO A 88 1.53 -9.00 14.86
C PRO A 88 2.25 -8.83 13.55
N ALA A 89 3.53 -8.95 13.59
CA ALA A 89 4.34 -8.93 12.40
C ALA A 89 3.72 -9.92 11.44
N PRO A 90 3.57 -9.56 10.18
CA PRO A 90 3.14 -10.55 9.21
C PRO A 90 4.09 -11.72 9.33
N GLU A 91 3.53 -12.89 9.26
CA GLU A 91 4.32 -14.07 9.29
C GLU A 91 5.15 -14.13 8.07
N ARG A 92 6.22 -13.39 8.06
CA ARG A 92 7.16 -13.44 7.00
C ARG A 92 8.47 -13.71 7.61
N GLU A 93 9.30 -14.24 6.79
CA GLU A 93 10.63 -14.45 7.14
C GLU A 93 11.21 -13.23 7.74
N GLU A 94 11.76 -13.40 8.86
CA GLU A 94 12.38 -12.35 9.55
C GLU A 94 13.68 -11.98 8.98
N SER A 95 13.65 -11.35 7.84
CA SER A 95 14.86 -10.71 7.40
C SER A 95 14.84 -9.33 8.04
N GLY A 96 15.97 -8.85 8.46
CA GLY A 96 16.09 -7.50 8.96
C GLY A 96 15.59 -6.46 7.97
N VAL A 97 15.56 -6.82 6.70
CA VAL A 97 15.05 -5.94 5.65
C VAL A 97 13.58 -5.62 5.87
N TRP A 98 12.76 -6.64 6.19
CA TRP A 98 11.34 -6.39 6.39
C TRP A 98 11.06 -5.53 7.62
N GLU A 99 11.83 -5.74 8.69
CA GLU A 99 11.70 -4.89 9.86
C GLU A 99 12.09 -3.45 9.52
N ALA A 100 13.16 -3.29 8.78
CA ALA A 100 13.63 -1.96 8.38
C ALA A 100 12.59 -1.26 7.51
N VAL A 101 11.98 -1.98 6.56
CA VAL A 101 10.92 -1.42 5.73
C VAL A 101 9.75 -0.96 6.59
N GLY A 102 9.41 -1.73 7.61
CA GLY A 102 8.32 -1.37 8.52
C GLY A 102 8.57 -0.10 9.30
N ARG A 103 9.84 0.28 9.47
CA ARG A 103 10.21 1.52 10.17
C ARG A 103 10.17 2.75 9.30
N LEU A 104 10.05 2.58 7.98
CA LEU A 104 10.00 3.71 7.07
C LEU A 104 8.68 4.47 7.19
N PRO A 105 8.70 5.79 6.99
CA PRO A 105 7.44 6.53 6.85
C PRO A 105 6.61 5.97 5.70
N PRO A 106 5.27 6.04 5.79
CA PRO A 106 4.42 5.46 4.74
C PRO A 106 4.73 5.93 3.33
N ARG A 107 5.10 7.19 3.15
CA ARG A 107 5.41 7.70 1.82
C ARG A 107 6.59 7.00 1.17
N TYR A 108 7.55 6.57 1.96
CA TYR A 108 8.69 5.81 1.45
C TYR A 108 8.38 4.33 1.32
N ARG A 109 7.64 3.78 2.29
CA ARG A 109 7.25 2.38 2.23
C ARG A 109 6.46 2.06 0.98
N ALA A 110 5.54 2.95 0.60
CA ALA A 110 4.69 2.70 -0.56
C ALA A 110 5.48 2.59 -1.85
N VAL A 111 6.42 3.52 -2.09
CA VAL A 111 7.21 3.47 -3.32
C VAL A 111 8.17 2.27 -3.31
N ILE A 112 8.76 1.97 -2.16
CA ILE A 112 9.65 0.80 -2.02
C ILE A 112 8.85 -0.48 -2.29
N HIS A 113 7.67 -0.58 -1.72
CA HIS A 113 6.80 -1.74 -1.92
C HIS A 113 6.45 -1.93 -3.40
N LEU A 114 6.02 -0.86 -4.06
CA LEU A 114 5.62 -0.96 -5.46
C LEU A 114 6.79 -1.28 -6.37
N TYR A 115 7.96 -0.73 -6.07
CA TYR A 115 9.13 -0.96 -6.91
C TYR A 115 9.71 -2.35 -6.72
N TYR A 116 10.00 -2.73 -5.48
CA TYR A 116 10.72 -3.97 -5.20
C TYR A 116 9.82 -5.19 -5.07
N TYR A 117 8.64 -5.00 -4.53
CA TYR A 117 7.75 -6.13 -4.31
C TYR A 117 6.81 -6.37 -5.49
N GLU A 118 6.18 -5.33 -5.98
CA GLU A 118 5.23 -5.46 -7.07
C GLU A 118 5.87 -5.33 -8.45
N GLY A 119 7.12 -4.89 -8.52
CA GLY A 119 7.86 -4.86 -9.76
C GLY A 119 7.56 -3.73 -10.72
N TYR A 120 6.97 -2.64 -10.23
CA TYR A 120 6.66 -1.51 -11.10
C TYR A 120 7.87 -0.62 -11.30
N GLN A 121 7.95 0.01 -12.46
CA GLN A 121 8.95 1.02 -12.73
C GLN A 121 8.51 2.35 -12.15
N ALA A 122 9.47 3.25 -11.97
CA ALA A 122 9.20 4.53 -11.33
C ALA A 122 8.08 5.32 -12.02
N ALA A 123 8.04 5.32 -13.34
CA ALA A 123 6.99 6.02 -14.07
C ALA A 123 5.61 5.44 -13.78
N GLU A 124 5.52 4.12 -13.68
CA GLU A 124 4.28 3.45 -13.36
C GLU A 124 3.84 3.76 -11.93
N ILE A 125 4.78 3.79 -11.01
CA ILE A 125 4.51 4.14 -9.62
C ILE A 125 3.95 5.57 -9.54
N GLY A 126 4.53 6.48 -10.31
CA GLY A 126 4.03 7.85 -10.38
C GLY A 126 2.57 7.91 -10.82
N GLU A 127 2.20 7.10 -11.80
CA GLU A 127 0.81 7.04 -12.23
C GLU A 127 -0.11 6.45 -11.17
N ILE A 128 0.33 5.39 -10.52
CA ILE A 128 -0.46 4.73 -9.47
C ILE A 128 -0.67 5.66 -8.28
N LEU A 129 0.38 6.31 -7.84
CA LEU A 129 0.32 7.14 -6.64
C LEU A 129 -0.04 8.60 -6.93
N GLY A 130 -0.14 8.98 -8.20
CA GLY A 130 -0.44 10.35 -8.55
C GLY A 130 0.69 11.30 -8.22
N LEU A 131 1.94 10.88 -8.43
CA LEU A 131 3.13 11.65 -8.10
C LEU A 131 3.94 11.93 -9.34
N PRO A 132 4.61 13.09 -9.40
CA PRO A 132 5.58 13.34 -10.47
C PRO A 132 6.71 12.33 -10.42
N LEU A 133 7.27 12.01 -11.57
CA LEU A 133 8.35 11.05 -11.67
C LEU A 133 9.54 11.43 -10.78
N GLY A 134 9.90 12.71 -10.76
CA GLY A 134 10.99 13.18 -9.91
C GLY A 134 10.74 12.90 -8.43
N THR A 135 9.49 13.04 -7.99
CA THR A 135 9.13 12.75 -6.60
C THR A 135 9.29 11.26 -6.31
N VAL A 136 8.89 10.40 -7.26
CA VAL A 136 9.07 8.96 -7.07
C VAL A 136 10.54 8.62 -6.93
N HIS A 137 11.38 9.15 -7.81
CA HIS A 137 12.82 8.91 -7.73
C HIS A 137 13.42 9.39 -6.41
N THR A 138 13.01 10.57 -5.96
CA THR A 138 13.48 11.11 -4.70
C THR A 138 13.07 10.23 -3.53
N ARG A 139 11.82 9.79 -3.53
CA ARG A 139 11.33 8.93 -2.44
C ARG A 139 12.01 7.57 -2.45
N LEU A 140 12.26 7.00 -3.63
CA LEU A 140 13.00 5.75 -3.72
C LEU A 140 14.42 5.92 -3.18
N ALA A 141 15.10 6.98 -3.58
CA ALA A 141 16.46 7.22 -3.12
C ALA A 141 16.53 7.44 -1.61
N ARG A 142 15.63 8.24 -1.08
CA ARG A 142 15.59 8.50 0.36
C ARG A 142 15.17 7.28 1.15
N GLY A 143 14.24 6.51 0.62
CA GLY A 143 13.83 5.26 1.25
C GLY A 143 14.97 4.27 1.32
N ARG A 144 15.73 4.13 0.25
CA ARG A 144 16.90 3.26 0.23
C ARG A 144 17.96 3.71 1.22
N ALA A 145 18.17 5.02 1.31
CA ALA A 145 19.16 5.56 2.24
C ALA A 145 18.77 5.26 3.69
N LYS A 146 17.49 5.45 4.02
CA LYS A 146 17.02 5.15 5.37
C LYS A 146 17.07 3.66 5.67
N LEU A 147 16.76 2.82 4.69
CA LEU A 147 16.88 1.38 4.88
C LEU A 147 18.31 0.98 5.17
N ARG A 148 19.26 1.57 4.45
CA ARG A 148 20.66 1.28 4.69
C ARG A 148 21.07 1.66 6.10
N GLU A 149 20.63 2.82 6.58
CA GLU A 149 20.91 3.24 7.94
C GLU A 149 20.33 2.25 8.96
N PHE A 150 19.09 1.85 8.78
CA PHE A 150 18.45 0.92 9.70
C PHE A 150 19.14 -0.43 9.72
N LEU A 151 19.58 -0.91 8.56
CA LEU A 151 20.25 -2.20 8.46
C LEU A 151 21.66 -2.16 9.07
N GLU A 152 22.33 -1.02 8.97
CA GLU A 152 23.64 -0.87 9.59
C GLU A 152 23.58 -0.77 11.11
N GLU A 153 22.50 -0.20 11.62
CA GLU A 153 22.31 -0.11 13.07
C GLU A 153 22.00 -1.45 13.70
N GLY A 154 21.35 -2.30 12.94
CA GLY A 154 20.87 -3.53 13.47
C GLY A 154 21.78 -4.65 13.38
#